data_f8d290a74ffdb7e999be698a13fdbe8d
#
_entry.id   f8d290a74ffdb7e999be698a13fdbe8d
#
_cell.length_a   1.000
_cell.length_b   1.000
_cell.length_c   1.000
_cell.angle_alpha   90.00
_cell.angle_beta   90.00
_cell.angle_gamma   90.00
#
_symmetry.space_group_name_H-M   'P 1'
#
loop_
_entity.id
_entity.type
_entity.pdbx_description
1 polymer ?
#
loop_
_entity_poly.entity_id
_entity_poly.type
_entity_poly.pdbx_seq_one_letter_code
_entity_poly.pdbx_strand_id
1 'polypeptide(L)'
;HSIHNFCVTDMSNFYLDIIKDRLYCEGEKSVKRRAAQTAMYRILSGVARLIAPIMSFTAEEIWSYLPHCNKDNAESIFLNEMPEKSGIEFSDEFIGKWEFIYNTRETVNKVLEEKRNEKVIGKSLEANVIIHCCGDMYEKYNAIADQLAEILIVSGVSVVKADNELPQFEVVKATGEKCERCWVYSETVGRCNEHPTLCDR
;
A
#
# COMPACT_ATOMS: atom_id res chain seq x y z
N HIS A 1 -5.27 -22.70 -5.87
CA HIS A 1 -4.08 -22.43 -5.05
C HIS A 1 -3.50 -21.05 -5.38
N SER A 2 -3.21 -20.76 -6.65
CA SER A 2 -2.66 -19.44 -7.08
C SER A 2 -3.55 -18.25 -6.70
N ILE A 3 -4.86 -18.34 -6.92
CA ILE A 3 -5.81 -17.27 -6.54
C ILE A 3 -5.80 -17.04 -5.02
N HIS A 4 -5.77 -18.12 -4.23
CA HIS A 4 -5.69 -18.01 -2.77
C HIS A 4 -4.41 -17.29 -2.34
N ASN A 5 -3.25 -17.68 -2.87
CA ASN A 5 -1.97 -17.03 -2.56
C ASN A 5 -1.98 -15.56 -2.98
N PHE A 6 -2.49 -15.25 -4.18
CA PHE A 6 -2.67 -13.88 -4.63
C PHE A 6 -3.54 -13.05 -3.66
N CYS A 7 -4.68 -13.59 -3.23
CA CYS A 7 -5.56 -12.88 -2.30
C CYS A 7 -4.92 -12.65 -0.93
N VAL A 8 -4.18 -13.62 -0.40
CA VAL A 8 -3.57 -13.53 0.93
C VAL A 8 -2.27 -12.71 0.89
N THR A 9 -1.36 -13.05 0.01
CA THR A 9 -0.01 -12.45 -0.01
C THR A 9 -0.01 -11.11 -0.71
N ASP A 10 -0.45 -11.07 -1.97
CA ASP A 10 -0.32 -9.85 -2.78
C ASP A 10 -1.39 -8.82 -2.45
N MET A 11 -2.63 -9.27 -2.24
CA MET A 11 -3.73 -8.37 -1.98
C MET A 11 -3.82 -7.97 -0.50
N SER A 12 -4.01 -8.93 0.40
CA SER A 12 -4.28 -8.63 1.81
C SER A 12 -3.04 -8.08 2.54
N ASN A 13 -1.90 -8.76 2.43
CA ASN A 13 -0.70 -8.41 3.19
C ASN A 13 0.11 -7.27 2.56
N PHE A 14 -0.13 -6.95 1.31
CA PHE A 14 0.62 -5.92 0.60
C PHE A 14 -0.30 -4.81 0.09
N TYR A 15 -1.04 -5.04 -1.00
CA TYR A 15 -1.72 -3.98 -1.72
C TYR A 15 -2.81 -3.28 -0.90
N LEU A 16 -3.75 -4.04 -0.33
CA LEU A 16 -4.87 -3.48 0.43
C LEU A 16 -4.41 -2.78 1.71
N ASP A 17 -3.31 -3.24 2.30
CA ASP A 17 -2.74 -2.62 3.50
C ASP A 17 -2.16 -1.24 3.19
N ILE A 18 -1.38 -1.13 2.12
CA ILE A 18 -0.75 0.12 1.68
C ILE A 18 -1.77 1.18 1.25
N ILE A 19 -2.81 0.80 0.49
CA ILE A 19 -3.74 1.77 -0.08
C ILE A 19 -4.80 2.30 0.91
N LYS A 20 -4.83 1.84 2.15
CA LYS A 20 -5.79 2.31 3.18
C LYS A 20 -5.78 3.83 3.30
N ASP A 21 -4.60 4.41 3.37
CA ASP A 21 -4.43 5.86 3.46
C ASP A 21 -5.05 6.59 2.26
N ARG A 22 -4.80 6.09 1.04
CA ARG A 22 -5.39 6.65 -0.18
C ARG A 22 -6.92 6.57 -0.18
N LEU A 23 -7.49 5.50 0.32
CA LEU A 23 -8.94 5.31 0.32
C LEU A 23 -9.64 6.17 1.37
N TYR A 24 -9.04 6.34 2.54
CA TYR A 24 -9.71 6.97 3.69
C TYR A 24 -9.31 8.43 3.93
N CYS A 25 -8.08 8.82 3.56
CA CYS A 25 -7.56 10.16 3.84
C CYS A 25 -7.56 11.09 2.64
N GLU A 26 -7.41 10.55 1.42
CA GLU A 26 -7.43 11.35 0.20
C GLU A 26 -8.84 11.86 -0.14
N GLY A 27 -8.91 13.04 -0.76
CA GLY A 27 -10.17 13.65 -1.20
C GLY A 27 -10.89 12.81 -2.27
N GLU A 28 -12.20 13.03 -2.42
CA GLU A 28 -13.06 12.29 -3.37
C GLU A 28 -12.52 12.33 -4.81
N LYS A 29 -11.97 13.46 -5.23
CA LYS A 29 -11.47 13.70 -6.60
C LYS A 29 -9.98 13.39 -6.76
N SER A 30 -9.30 12.90 -5.72
CA SER A 30 -7.88 12.55 -5.79
C SER A 30 -7.61 11.49 -6.85
N VAL A 31 -6.62 11.74 -7.69
CA VAL A 31 -6.17 10.80 -8.72
C VAL A 31 -5.67 9.49 -8.09
N LYS A 32 -4.92 9.59 -6.98
CA LYS A 32 -4.41 8.43 -6.24
C LYS A 32 -5.55 7.55 -5.72
N ARG A 33 -6.57 8.15 -5.10
CA ARG A 33 -7.75 7.43 -4.61
C ARG A 33 -8.51 6.77 -5.75
N ARG A 34 -8.77 7.49 -6.84
CA ARG A 34 -9.49 6.97 -8.01
C ARG A 34 -8.73 5.83 -8.69
N ALA A 35 -7.40 5.95 -8.80
CA ALA A 35 -6.56 4.88 -9.33
C ALA A 35 -6.62 3.62 -8.47
N ALA A 36 -6.53 3.76 -7.14
CA ALA A 36 -6.67 2.63 -6.21
C ALA A 36 -8.05 1.94 -6.33
N GLN A 37 -9.14 2.72 -6.37
CA GLN A 37 -10.49 2.19 -6.57
C GLN A 37 -10.64 1.45 -7.91
N THR A 38 -10.06 1.99 -8.98
CA THR A 38 -10.10 1.35 -10.31
C THR A 38 -9.31 0.04 -10.31
N ALA A 39 -8.16 0.00 -9.68
CA ALA A 39 -7.37 -1.23 -9.56
C ALA A 39 -8.12 -2.29 -8.75
N MET A 40 -8.70 -1.92 -7.60
CA MET A 40 -9.52 -2.83 -6.77
C MET A 40 -10.71 -3.40 -7.57
N TYR A 41 -11.43 -2.54 -8.28
CA TYR A 41 -12.56 -2.96 -9.12
C TYR A 41 -12.12 -3.99 -10.17
N ARG A 42 -11.06 -3.71 -10.92
CA ARG A 42 -10.55 -4.62 -11.96
C ARG A 42 -10.10 -5.96 -11.39
N ILE A 43 -9.39 -5.93 -10.26
CA ILE A 43 -8.93 -7.14 -9.58
C ILE A 43 -10.13 -7.96 -9.08
N LEU A 44 -11.06 -7.33 -8.38
CA LEU A 44 -12.23 -8.02 -7.82
C LEU A 44 -13.13 -8.62 -8.91
N SER A 45 -13.40 -7.86 -9.97
CA SER A 45 -14.16 -8.34 -11.13
C SER A 45 -13.48 -9.55 -11.80
N GLY A 46 -12.15 -9.50 -11.96
CA GLY A 46 -11.38 -10.62 -12.52
C GLY A 46 -11.38 -11.85 -11.61
N VAL A 47 -11.11 -11.67 -10.33
CA VAL A 47 -11.10 -12.76 -9.35
C VAL A 47 -12.47 -13.41 -9.24
N ALA A 48 -13.56 -12.63 -9.14
CA ALA A 48 -14.93 -13.15 -9.05
C ALA A 48 -15.25 -14.06 -10.23
N ARG A 49 -14.94 -13.62 -11.47
CA ARG A 49 -15.18 -14.44 -12.68
C ARG A 49 -14.32 -15.71 -12.71
N LEU A 50 -13.06 -15.65 -12.26
CA LEU A 50 -12.17 -16.80 -12.22
C LEU A 50 -12.61 -17.86 -11.19
N ILE A 51 -13.19 -17.45 -10.06
CA ILE A 51 -13.66 -18.38 -9.02
C ILE A 51 -15.09 -18.88 -9.25
N ALA A 52 -15.88 -18.23 -10.10
CA ALA A 52 -17.30 -18.55 -10.32
C ALA A 52 -17.55 -20.03 -10.64
N PRO A 53 -16.78 -20.73 -11.48
CA PRO A 53 -17.00 -22.15 -11.75
C PRO A 53 -16.81 -23.07 -10.54
N ILE A 54 -16.12 -22.62 -9.49
CA ILE A 54 -15.77 -23.43 -8.32
C ILE A 54 -16.56 -22.96 -7.09
N MET A 55 -16.66 -21.63 -6.90
CA MET A 55 -17.30 -20.98 -5.76
C MET A 55 -18.50 -20.14 -6.22
N SER A 56 -19.46 -20.80 -6.87
CA SER A 56 -20.57 -20.16 -7.58
C SER A 56 -21.35 -19.18 -6.72
N PHE A 57 -21.77 -19.58 -5.54
CA PHE A 57 -22.56 -18.72 -4.64
C PHE A 57 -21.77 -17.48 -4.16
N THR A 58 -20.50 -17.68 -3.79
CA THR A 58 -19.64 -16.57 -3.36
C THR A 58 -19.40 -15.60 -4.50
N ALA A 59 -19.19 -16.12 -5.72
CA ALA A 59 -18.97 -15.30 -6.89
C ALA A 59 -20.20 -14.47 -7.28
N GLU A 60 -21.40 -15.05 -7.21
CA GLU A 60 -22.67 -14.35 -7.41
C GLU A 60 -22.91 -13.28 -6.36
N GLU A 61 -22.61 -13.58 -5.09
CA GLU A 61 -22.75 -12.60 -4.03
C GLU A 61 -21.79 -11.42 -4.24
N ILE A 62 -20.52 -11.66 -4.55
CA ILE A 62 -19.57 -10.61 -4.91
C ILE A 62 -20.09 -9.78 -6.09
N TRP A 63 -20.62 -10.46 -7.12
CA TRP A 63 -21.14 -9.83 -8.32
C TRP A 63 -22.30 -8.89 -8.03
N SER A 64 -23.21 -9.28 -7.15
CA SER A 64 -24.38 -8.46 -6.76
C SER A 64 -24.01 -7.13 -6.09
N TYR A 65 -22.84 -7.04 -5.45
CA TYR A 65 -22.34 -5.81 -4.80
C TYR A 65 -21.35 -5.02 -5.67
N LEU A 66 -20.87 -5.60 -6.79
CA LEU A 66 -19.91 -4.96 -7.64
C LEU A 66 -20.60 -3.91 -8.54
N PRO A 67 -20.07 -2.70 -8.69
CA PRO A 67 -20.55 -1.79 -9.74
C PRO A 67 -20.33 -2.40 -11.12
N HIS A 68 -21.34 -2.35 -11.99
CA HIS A 68 -21.24 -2.91 -13.32
C HIS A 68 -20.94 -1.85 -14.38
N CYS A 69 -20.08 -2.17 -15.34
CA CYS A 69 -19.88 -1.34 -16.52
C CYS A 69 -20.84 -1.76 -17.64
N ASN A 70 -20.97 -0.92 -18.68
CA ASN A 70 -21.93 -1.14 -19.79
C ASN A 70 -21.74 -2.46 -20.56
N LYS A 71 -20.59 -3.13 -20.38
CA LYS A 71 -20.29 -4.42 -21.03
C LYS A 71 -20.65 -5.63 -20.16
N ASP A 72 -20.93 -5.40 -18.88
CA ASP A 72 -21.22 -6.46 -17.93
C ASP A 72 -22.72 -6.79 -17.97
N ASN A 73 -23.06 -8.08 -17.92
CA ASN A 73 -24.40 -8.50 -17.57
C ASN A 73 -24.53 -8.46 -16.04
N ALA A 74 -25.36 -7.55 -15.54
CA ALA A 74 -25.54 -7.32 -14.11
C ALA A 74 -26.40 -8.39 -13.42
N GLU A 75 -27.18 -9.17 -14.20
CA GLU A 75 -28.11 -10.17 -13.68
C GLU A 75 -27.39 -11.36 -13.03
N SER A 76 -26.32 -11.84 -13.68
CA SER A 76 -25.53 -12.95 -13.17
C SER A 76 -24.10 -12.91 -13.68
N ILE A 77 -23.15 -13.30 -12.81
CA ILE A 77 -21.74 -13.44 -13.18
C ILE A 77 -21.55 -14.48 -14.29
N PHE A 78 -22.39 -15.52 -14.33
CA PHE A 78 -22.32 -16.60 -15.32
C PHE A 78 -22.76 -16.19 -16.74
N LEU A 79 -23.38 -15.03 -16.87
CA LEU A 79 -23.72 -14.45 -18.16
C LEU A 79 -22.60 -13.57 -18.74
N ASN A 80 -21.46 -13.55 -18.08
CA ASN A 80 -20.30 -12.78 -18.49
C ASN A 80 -19.15 -13.68 -18.93
N GLU A 81 -18.33 -13.16 -19.82
CA GLU A 81 -17.14 -13.87 -20.30
C GLU A 81 -16.03 -13.89 -19.24
N MET A 82 -15.14 -14.88 -19.35
CA MET A 82 -13.93 -14.95 -18.53
C MET A 82 -13.04 -13.72 -18.77
N PRO A 83 -12.31 -13.27 -17.74
CA PRO A 83 -11.45 -12.10 -17.91
C PRO A 83 -10.32 -12.37 -18.89
N GLU A 84 -10.14 -11.45 -19.81
CA GLU A 84 -9.01 -11.46 -20.74
C GLU A 84 -7.75 -10.90 -20.06
N LYS A 85 -6.59 -11.23 -20.63
CA LYS A 85 -5.33 -10.61 -20.24
C LYS A 85 -5.39 -9.11 -20.48
N SER A 86 -4.90 -8.31 -19.56
CA SER A 86 -4.96 -6.85 -19.64
C SER A 86 -4.22 -6.24 -20.84
N GLY A 87 -3.32 -6.99 -21.48
CA GLY A 87 -2.43 -6.48 -22.53
C GLY A 87 -1.40 -5.45 -22.04
N ILE A 88 -1.35 -5.19 -20.73
CA ILE A 88 -0.35 -4.28 -20.16
C ILE A 88 0.95 -5.05 -19.98
N GLU A 89 1.98 -4.59 -20.67
CA GLU A 89 3.33 -5.07 -20.50
C GLU A 89 4.10 -4.08 -19.62
N PHE A 90 4.82 -4.59 -18.65
CA PHE A 90 5.67 -3.79 -17.78
C PHE A 90 7.13 -3.97 -18.20
N SER A 91 7.90 -2.88 -18.20
CA SER A 91 9.34 -2.95 -18.44
C SER A 91 10.05 -3.69 -17.30
N ASP A 92 11.19 -4.32 -17.62
CA ASP A 92 12.01 -4.98 -16.59
C ASP A 92 12.48 -4.00 -15.51
N GLU A 93 12.70 -2.73 -15.87
CA GLU A 93 13.02 -1.67 -14.92
C GLU A 93 11.87 -1.43 -13.92
N PHE A 94 10.64 -1.40 -14.41
CA PHE A 94 9.46 -1.24 -13.55
C PHE A 94 9.28 -2.43 -12.60
N ILE A 95 9.46 -3.65 -13.11
CA ILE A 95 9.39 -4.89 -12.31
C ILE A 95 10.49 -4.87 -11.26
N GLY A 96 11.74 -4.61 -11.65
CA GLY A 96 12.87 -4.55 -10.74
C GLY A 96 12.73 -3.48 -9.64
N LYS A 97 12.12 -2.33 -9.98
CA LYS A 97 11.78 -1.30 -8.98
C LYS A 97 10.83 -1.83 -7.92
N TRP A 98 9.77 -2.55 -8.32
CA TRP A 98 8.79 -3.08 -7.38
C TRP A 98 9.33 -4.25 -6.57
N GLU A 99 10.17 -5.11 -7.15
CA GLU A 99 10.89 -6.15 -6.41
C GLU A 99 11.80 -5.54 -5.33
N PHE A 100 12.53 -4.47 -5.67
CA PHE A 100 13.34 -3.73 -4.72
C PHE A 100 12.50 -3.15 -3.57
N ILE A 101 11.37 -2.53 -3.87
CA ILE A 101 10.44 -1.99 -2.87
C ILE A 101 9.88 -3.10 -1.98
N TYR A 102 9.48 -4.23 -2.55
CA TYR A 102 8.94 -5.36 -1.82
C TYR A 102 9.95 -5.93 -0.82
N ASN A 103 11.18 -6.19 -1.27
CA ASN A 103 12.27 -6.67 -0.44
C ASN A 103 12.64 -5.68 0.67
N THR A 104 12.61 -4.37 0.37
CA THR A 104 12.81 -3.31 1.36
C THR A 104 11.73 -3.38 2.45
N ARG A 105 10.46 -3.48 2.06
CA ARG A 105 9.35 -3.58 3.01
C ARG A 105 9.47 -4.82 3.90
N GLU A 106 9.82 -5.98 3.36
CA GLU A 106 10.04 -7.19 4.16
C GLU A 106 11.14 -7.01 5.21
N THR A 107 12.25 -6.37 4.81
CA THR A 107 13.37 -6.12 5.72
C THR A 107 12.98 -5.12 6.82
N VAL A 108 12.35 -4.01 6.45
CA VAL A 108 11.90 -3.00 7.42
C VAL A 108 10.83 -3.56 8.36
N ASN A 109 9.93 -4.40 7.88
CA ASN A 109 8.92 -5.02 8.74
C ASN A 109 9.55 -5.86 9.86
N LYS A 110 10.66 -6.56 9.60
CA LYS A 110 11.39 -7.31 10.64
C LYS A 110 11.93 -6.37 11.71
N VAL A 111 12.55 -5.25 11.29
CA VAL A 111 13.07 -4.26 12.24
C VAL A 111 11.94 -3.59 13.04
N LEU A 112 10.79 -3.30 12.40
CA LEU A 112 9.60 -2.78 13.08
C LEU A 112 9.07 -3.76 14.14
N GLU A 113 9.04 -5.07 13.84
CA GLU A 113 8.64 -6.09 14.82
C GLU A 113 9.62 -6.19 16.00
N GLU A 114 10.93 -6.11 15.75
CA GLU A 114 11.94 -6.05 16.82
C GLU A 114 11.68 -4.85 17.74
N LYS A 115 11.43 -3.66 17.16
CA LYS A 115 11.13 -2.44 17.94
C LYS A 115 9.80 -2.48 18.69
N ARG A 116 8.80 -3.24 18.18
CA ARG A 116 7.58 -3.53 18.94
C ARG A 116 7.84 -4.44 20.14
N ASN A 117 8.65 -5.48 19.94
CA ASN A 117 9.02 -6.39 21.04
C ASN A 117 9.83 -5.67 22.13
N GLU A 118 10.69 -4.72 21.75
CA GLU A 118 11.41 -3.83 22.64
C GLU A 118 10.52 -2.76 23.29
N LYS A 119 9.25 -2.65 22.89
CA LYS A 119 8.28 -1.62 23.34
C LYS A 119 8.71 -0.16 23.04
N VAL A 120 9.53 0.04 22.03
CA VAL A 120 9.90 1.38 21.53
C VAL A 120 8.72 2.00 20.79
N ILE A 121 7.98 1.18 20.03
CA ILE A 121 6.77 1.55 19.30
C ILE A 121 5.66 0.54 19.61
N GLY A 122 4.40 0.96 19.53
CA GLY A 122 3.23 0.07 19.61
C GLY A 122 2.69 -0.26 18.22
N LYS A 123 2.63 0.74 17.33
CA LYS A 123 2.12 0.60 15.96
C LYS A 123 3.14 1.13 14.96
N SER A 124 3.10 0.65 13.71
CA SER A 124 4.04 1.09 12.66
C SER A 124 3.98 2.60 12.41
N LEU A 125 2.79 3.22 12.48
CA LEU A 125 2.63 4.66 12.34
C LEU A 125 3.25 5.48 13.49
N GLU A 126 3.70 4.86 14.58
CA GLU A 126 4.47 5.53 15.64
C GLU A 126 5.96 5.58 15.32
N ALA A 127 6.36 5.08 14.17
CA ALA A 127 7.77 4.98 13.77
C ALA A 127 8.13 5.95 12.65
N ASN A 128 9.37 6.44 12.71
CA ASN A 128 10.13 6.94 11.58
C ASN A 128 11.23 5.94 11.23
N VAL A 129 11.46 5.73 9.94
CA VAL A 129 12.52 4.85 9.43
C VAL A 129 13.64 5.69 8.86
N ILE A 130 14.86 5.44 9.30
CA ILE A 130 16.07 6.06 8.76
C ILE A 130 16.84 4.99 8.00
N ILE A 131 17.10 5.25 6.71
CA ILE A 131 17.82 4.34 5.83
C ILE A 131 19.23 4.87 5.64
N HIS A 132 20.21 4.18 6.22
CA HIS A 132 21.63 4.50 6.09
C HIS A 132 22.22 3.70 4.93
N CYS A 133 22.69 4.37 3.89
CA CYS A 133 23.25 3.71 2.70
C CYS A 133 24.20 4.63 1.93
N CYS A 134 25.00 4.06 1.02
CA CYS A 134 25.94 4.79 0.18
C CYS A 134 25.72 4.47 -1.31
N GLY A 135 26.43 5.22 -2.15
CA GLY A 135 26.53 4.97 -3.60
C GLY A 135 25.20 4.84 -4.29
N ASP A 136 25.09 3.85 -5.17
CA ASP A 136 23.88 3.60 -5.98
C ASP A 136 22.65 3.29 -5.12
N MET A 137 22.83 2.72 -3.96
CA MET A 137 21.71 2.42 -3.05
C MET A 137 21.09 3.69 -2.49
N TYR A 138 21.92 4.70 -2.18
CA TYR A 138 21.40 6.00 -1.76
C TYR A 138 20.55 6.65 -2.85
N GLU A 139 21.01 6.65 -4.10
CA GLU A 139 20.26 7.22 -5.23
C GLU A 139 18.93 6.47 -5.45
N LYS A 140 18.95 5.14 -5.38
CA LYS A 140 17.73 4.31 -5.51
C LYS A 140 16.70 4.62 -4.41
N TYR A 141 17.11 4.66 -3.15
CA TYR A 141 16.20 4.97 -2.04
C TYR A 141 15.73 6.42 -2.09
N ASN A 142 16.60 7.36 -2.40
CA ASN A 142 16.26 8.77 -2.50
C ASN A 142 15.23 9.04 -3.61
N ALA A 143 15.32 8.33 -4.74
CA ALA A 143 14.35 8.43 -5.85
C ALA A 143 12.93 7.97 -5.50
N ILE A 144 12.75 7.19 -4.44
CA ILE A 144 11.45 6.67 -4.00
C ILE A 144 11.07 7.13 -2.57
N ALA A 145 11.88 7.99 -1.95
CA ALA A 145 11.73 8.40 -0.55
C ALA A 145 10.31 8.90 -0.22
N ASP A 146 9.72 9.72 -1.10
CA ASP A 146 8.38 10.27 -0.94
C ASP A 146 7.27 9.21 -0.90
N GLN A 147 7.52 8.03 -1.48
CA GLN A 147 6.56 6.92 -1.55
C GLN A 147 6.78 5.90 -0.42
N LEU A 148 8.00 5.86 0.15
CA LEU A 148 8.37 4.83 1.11
C LEU A 148 7.57 4.91 2.41
N ALA A 149 7.26 6.09 2.92
CA ALA A 149 6.48 6.24 4.14
C ALA A 149 5.09 5.60 4.02
N GLU A 150 4.43 5.81 2.88
CA GLU A 150 3.13 5.20 2.58
C GLU A 150 3.25 3.67 2.41
N ILE A 151 4.26 3.20 1.68
CA ILE A 151 4.48 1.78 1.39
C ILE A 151 4.87 1.00 2.67
N LEU A 152 5.68 1.59 3.53
CA LEU A 152 6.11 1.00 4.80
C LEU A 152 5.06 1.17 5.92
N ILE A 153 4.06 2.02 5.71
CA ILE A 153 3.01 2.39 6.68
C ILE A 153 3.64 2.95 7.96
N VAL A 154 4.52 3.91 7.80
CA VAL A 154 5.20 4.64 8.89
C VAL A 154 4.95 6.14 8.78
N SER A 155 5.22 6.89 9.85
CA SER A 155 4.99 8.34 9.85
C SER A 155 6.00 9.10 9.02
N GLY A 156 7.22 8.61 8.89
CA GLY A 156 8.23 9.24 8.05
C GLY A 156 9.35 8.28 7.64
N VAL A 157 10.00 8.62 6.53
CA VAL A 157 11.21 7.94 6.05
C VAL A 157 12.25 9.00 5.70
N SER A 158 13.47 8.79 6.12
CA SER A 158 14.62 9.60 5.72
C SER A 158 15.74 8.71 5.19
N VAL A 159 16.43 9.18 4.15
CA VAL A 159 17.57 8.48 3.56
C VAL A 159 18.82 9.29 3.89
N VAL A 160 19.79 8.66 4.53
CA VAL A 160 21.02 9.29 5.02
C VAL A 160 22.23 8.63 4.37
N LYS A 161 23.17 9.45 3.88
CA LYS A 161 24.43 8.93 3.38
C LYS A 161 25.29 8.40 4.54
N ALA A 162 25.73 7.16 4.39
CA ALA A 162 26.60 6.49 5.34
C ALA A 162 27.55 5.56 4.61
N ASP A 163 28.73 5.32 5.14
CA ASP A 163 29.77 4.48 4.51
C ASP A 163 29.53 2.99 4.78
N ASN A 164 28.30 2.53 4.56
CA ASN A 164 27.89 1.14 4.78
C ASN A 164 27.86 0.39 3.46
N GLU A 165 28.46 -0.81 3.39
CA GLU A 165 28.37 -1.67 2.21
C GLU A 165 26.95 -2.11 1.87
N LEU A 166 26.12 -2.33 2.89
CA LEU A 166 24.72 -2.71 2.77
C LEU A 166 23.82 -1.67 3.46
N PRO A 167 22.60 -1.45 2.95
CA PRO A 167 21.64 -0.57 3.61
C PRO A 167 21.33 -1.03 5.03
N GLN A 168 21.36 -0.11 5.98
CA GLN A 168 20.95 -0.34 7.36
C GLN A 168 19.67 0.44 7.64
N PHE A 169 18.74 -0.21 8.33
CA PHE A 169 17.44 0.35 8.66
C PHE A 169 17.36 0.59 10.16
N GLU A 170 17.25 1.84 10.53
CA GLU A 170 17.04 2.26 11.91
C GLU A 170 15.56 2.69 12.07
N VAL A 171 14.92 2.19 13.12
CA VAL A 171 13.54 2.55 13.47
C VAL A 171 13.56 3.32 14.78
N VAL A 172 13.07 4.56 14.73
CA VAL A 172 12.95 5.45 15.87
C VAL A 172 11.49 5.84 16.08
N LYS A 173 11.15 6.30 17.27
CA LYS A 173 9.80 6.82 17.53
C LYS A 173 9.55 8.09 16.72
N ALA A 174 8.40 8.18 16.08
CA ALA A 174 8.01 9.35 15.32
C ALA A 174 7.82 10.58 16.22
N THR A 175 8.21 11.75 15.71
CA THR A 175 8.04 13.05 16.37
C THR A 175 6.73 13.72 15.98
N GLY A 176 6.31 14.71 16.77
CA GLY A 176 5.07 15.46 16.54
C GLY A 176 3.84 14.81 17.18
N GLU A 177 2.66 15.34 16.85
CA GLU A 177 1.38 14.88 17.37
C GLU A 177 0.69 13.96 16.38
N LYS A 178 -0.15 13.05 16.89
CA LYS A 178 -0.90 12.12 16.07
C LYS A 178 -2.08 12.81 15.40
N CYS A 179 -2.14 12.78 14.07
CA CYS A 179 -3.31 13.23 13.32
C CYS A 179 -4.51 12.29 13.54
N GLU A 180 -5.66 12.82 13.93
CA GLU A 180 -6.86 12.02 14.18
C GLU A 180 -7.45 11.38 12.92
N ARG A 181 -7.18 11.94 11.75
CA ARG A 181 -7.69 11.44 10.47
C ARG A 181 -6.82 10.35 9.86
N CYS A 182 -5.54 10.61 9.65
CA CYS A 182 -4.63 9.67 8.96
C CYS A 182 -3.77 8.84 9.92
N TRP A 183 -3.77 9.18 11.22
CA TRP A 183 -3.03 8.54 12.30
C TRP A 183 -1.51 8.63 12.21
N VAL A 184 -1.01 9.36 11.22
CA VAL A 184 0.41 9.69 11.08
C VAL A 184 0.80 10.69 12.17
N TYR A 185 1.99 10.57 12.72
CA TYR A 185 2.58 11.55 13.62
C TYR A 185 3.25 12.64 12.78
N SER A 186 2.88 13.90 13.03
CA SER A 186 3.37 15.04 12.26
C SER A 186 3.52 16.28 13.13
N GLU A 187 4.55 17.06 12.87
CA GLU A 187 4.77 18.37 13.48
C GLU A 187 3.82 19.45 12.91
N THR A 188 3.02 19.10 11.89
CA THR A 188 2.05 20.00 11.27
C THR A 188 0.67 19.91 11.93
N VAL A 189 0.43 18.94 12.80
CA VAL A 189 -0.81 18.87 13.59
C VAL A 189 -0.89 20.10 14.49
N GLY A 190 -2.06 20.74 14.49
CA GLY A 190 -2.29 21.97 15.26
C GLY A 190 -1.95 23.27 14.54
N ARG A 191 -1.42 23.21 13.31
CA ARG A 191 -1.15 24.44 12.52
C ARG A 191 -2.40 25.10 11.96
N CYS A 192 -3.45 24.31 11.68
CA CYS A 192 -4.72 24.82 11.17
C CYS A 192 -5.66 25.10 12.35
N ASN A 193 -6.07 26.37 12.53
CA ASN A 193 -6.97 26.77 13.61
C ASN A 193 -8.38 26.16 13.48
N GLU A 194 -8.83 25.90 12.25
CA GLU A 194 -10.16 25.30 12.00
C GLU A 194 -10.15 23.78 12.30
N HIS A 195 -9.00 23.15 12.18
CA HIS A 195 -8.82 21.70 12.37
C HIS A 195 -7.56 21.42 13.19
N PRO A 196 -7.52 21.75 14.48
CA PRO A 196 -6.30 21.70 15.29
C PRO A 196 -5.80 20.28 15.57
N THR A 197 -6.61 19.25 15.32
CA THR A 197 -6.22 17.84 15.50
C THR A 197 -5.75 17.17 14.21
N LEU A 198 -5.74 17.89 13.10
CA LEU A 198 -5.35 17.37 11.79
C LEU A 198 -4.01 17.92 11.34
N CYS A 199 -3.28 17.10 10.57
CA CYS A 199 -2.11 17.56 9.84
C CYS A 199 -2.52 18.32 8.57
N ASP A 200 -1.58 18.98 7.92
CA ASP A 200 -1.79 19.79 6.71
C ASP A 200 -1.83 19.00 5.39
N ARG A 201 -1.95 17.66 5.46
CA ARG A 201 -2.15 16.74 4.33
C ARG A 201 -3.54 16.82 3.75
#